data_55e914f50545758b2e08a1b0a5fc8c02
#
_entry.id   55e914f50545758b2e08a1b0a5fc8c02
#
_cell.length_a   1.000
_cell.length_b   1.000
_cell.length_c   1.000
_cell.angle_alpha   90.00
_cell.angle_beta   90.00
_cell.angle_gamma   90.00
#
_symmetry.space_group_name_H-M   'P 1'
#
loop_
_entity.id
_entity.type
_entity.pdbx_description
1 polymer ?
#
loop_
_entity_poly.entity_id
_entity_poly.type
_entity_poly.pdbx_seq_one_letter_code
_entity_poly.pdbx_strand_id
1 'polypeptide(L)'
;MSNRLRTAALIISMLVVRPASSAEQTTPGPLPPLTEPPTHEVLTGKFVWGDLFTSDVELSRAFYERLFGWQWVVISEPPRSYGMLYAEGIPVAGIVHRAPITGTAGYGRWVHYVSVEDVSAAQQLTRRRGGRVLLARQQVLDRGEFAVVADPDSAIFGLMRSSSGDPGDYRAAVGEWMWHQLFTRNPATAAGFYKSLVGYSASDRPDSHNIVDLVLTSTGYARASIGALPENSKASPTWVGFIRVADVAAIIAKVRDLGGEVLYQSVVESSDLAIIADPNGATLGLLRWDYREPEHVLDPESPDPIVAAQR
;
A
#
# COMPACT_ATOMS: atom_id res chain seq x y z
N MET A 1 13.90 28.45 -41.74
CA MET A 1 14.44 27.50 -40.76
C MET A 1 13.25 27.02 -39.92
N SER A 2 12.76 25.87 -40.27
CA SER A 2 11.45 25.32 -39.78
C SER A 2 11.69 24.42 -38.56
N ASN A 3 11.20 24.82 -37.40
CA ASN A 3 11.30 24.09 -36.18
C ASN A 3 10.05 23.18 -36.07
N ARG A 4 10.23 21.88 -36.34
CA ARG A 4 9.15 20.88 -36.22
C ARG A 4 9.06 20.45 -34.75
N LEU A 5 8.05 20.94 -34.04
CA LEU A 5 7.58 20.39 -32.77
C LEU A 5 7.00 18.97 -33.01
N ARG A 6 7.65 17.97 -32.46
CA ARG A 6 7.11 16.60 -32.41
C ARG A 6 6.15 16.50 -31.21
N THR A 7 4.86 16.52 -31.50
CA THR A 7 3.81 16.21 -30.54
C THR A 7 3.82 14.69 -30.29
N ALA A 8 4.28 14.26 -29.13
CA ALA A 8 4.14 12.88 -28.70
C ALA A 8 2.70 12.67 -28.19
N ALA A 9 1.88 12.00 -28.99
CA ALA A 9 0.55 11.56 -28.56
C ALA A 9 0.68 10.42 -27.55
N LEU A 10 0.31 10.67 -26.30
CA LEU A 10 0.22 9.67 -25.24
C LEU A 10 -1.04 8.84 -25.47
N ILE A 11 -0.88 7.61 -25.96
CA ILE A 11 -1.96 6.64 -26.13
C ILE A 11 -2.37 6.16 -24.75
N ILE A 12 -3.52 6.61 -24.28
CA ILE A 12 -4.20 6.06 -23.10
C ILE A 12 -4.76 4.70 -23.51
N SER A 13 -4.03 3.63 -23.20
CA SER A 13 -4.55 2.27 -23.35
C SER A 13 -5.61 2.01 -22.29
N MET A 14 -6.86 2.19 -22.65
CA MET A 14 -8.00 1.66 -21.89
C MET A 14 -7.82 0.17 -21.70
N LEU A 15 -7.80 -0.27 -20.44
CA LEU A 15 -7.84 -1.67 -20.06
C LEU A 15 -9.21 -2.23 -20.46
N VAL A 16 -9.34 -2.71 -21.69
CA VAL A 16 -10.48 -3.55 -22.10
C VAL A 16 -10.25 -4.92 -21.46
N VAL A 17 -10.83 -5.13 -20.30
CA VAL A 17 -10.96 -6.47 -19.71
C VAL A 17 -11.94 -7.23 -20.63
N ARG A 18 -11.39 -8.03 -21.55
CA ARG A 18 -12.16 -9.08 -22.21
C ARG A 18 -12.64 -10.06 -21.15
N PRO A 19 -13.92 -10.50 -21.14
CA PRO A 19 -14.32 -11.60 -20.30
C PRO A 19 -13.46 -12.80 -20.70
N ALA A 20 -12.65 -13.28 -19.77
CA ALA A 20 -11.92 -14.52 -19.97
C ALA A 20 -12.97 -15.62 -20.17
N SER A 21 -12.88 -16.27 -21.32
CA SER A 21 -13.42 -17.61 -21.54
C SER A 21 -13.14 -18.43 -20.31
N SER A 22 -14.08 -19.26 -19.89
CA SER A 22 -14.06 -20.15 -18.73
C SER A 22 -12.82 -21.06 -18.69
N ALA A 23 -11.66 -20.46 -18.46
CA ALA A 23 -10.47 -21.12 -18.00
C ALA A 23 -10.67 -21.42 -16.52
N GLU A 24 -10.53 -22.65 -16.13
CA GLU A 24 -10.58 -23.19 -14.79
C GLU A 24 -10.18 -22.16 -13.73
N GLN A 25 -11.12 -21.76 -12.90
CA GLN A 25 -10.86 -21.02 -11.68
C GLN A 25 -10.19 -21.98 -10.69
N THR A 26 -8.92 -22.27 -10.98
CA THR A 26 -8.11 -23.02 -10.04
C THR A 26 -7.90 -22.14 -8.82
N THR A 27 -8.49 -22.59 -7.70
CA THR A 27 -8.32 -21.97 -6.38
C THR A 27 -6.84 -21.72 -6.09
N PRO A 28 -6.45 -20.53 -5.63
CA PRO A 28 -5.09 -20.30 -5.15
C PRO A 28 -4.72 -21.36 -4.11
N GLY A 29 -3.48 -21.83 -4.12
CA GLY A 29 -2.97 -22.69 -3.05
C GLY A 29 -3.11 -22.01 -1.68
N PRO A 30 -3.01 -22.76 -0.57
CA PRO A 30 -3.12 -22.17 0.75
C PRO A 30 -2.04 -21.09 0.95
N LEU A 31 -2.47 -19.89 1.37
CA LEU A 31 -1.56 -18.84 1.84
C LEU A 31 -1.54 -18.87 3.36
N PRO A 32 -0.40 -18.60 4.00
CA PRO A 32 -0.34 -18.49 5.45
C PRO A 32 -1.36 -17.47 5.99
N PRO A 33 -1.90 -17.66 7.20
CA PRO A 33 -2.76 -16.67 7.85
C PRO A 33 -2.03 -15.34 8.01
N LEU A 34 -2.76 -14.22 8.18
CA LEU A 34 -2.12 -12.91 8.44
C LEU A 34 -1.48 -12.83 9.82
N THR A 35 -2.09 -13.51 10.80
CA THR A 35 -1.65 -13.48 12.18
C THR A 35 -1.52 -14.89 12.75
N GLU A 36 -0.45 -15.13 13.50
CA GLU A 36 -0.21 -16.36 14.23
C GLU A 36 0.45 -16.01 15.58
N PRO A 37 -0.23 -16.22 16.72
CA PRO A 37 -1.61 -16.77 16.86
C PRO A 37 -2.68 -15.86 16.26
N PRO A 38 -3.88 -16.41 15.93
CA PRO A 38 -4.99 -15.63 15.42
C PRO A 38 -5.45 -14.56 16.41
N THR A 39 -5.66 -13.34 15.94
CA THR A 39 -6.23 -12.25 16.75
C THR A 39 -7.75 -12.27 16.77
N HIS A 40 -8.39 -12.80 15.70
CA HIS A 40 -9.82 -12.75 15.44
C HIS A 40 -10.44 -11.34 15.42
N GLU A 41 -9.61 -10.30 15.42
CA GLU A 41 -10.04 -8.91 15.38
C GLU A 41 -10.25 -8.43 13.94
N VAL A 42 -11.12 -7.44 13.77
CA VAL A 42 -11.32 -6.72 12.52
C VAL A 42 -11.15 -5.23 12.77
N LEU A 43 -10.05 -4.71 12.30
CA LEU A 43 -9.70 -3.31 12.44
C LEU A 43 -10.06 -2.55 11.15
N THR A 44 -11.38 -2.39 10.92
CA THR A 44 -11.91 -1.78 9.69
C THR A 44 -11.21 -0.46 9.38
N GLY A 45 -10.70 -0.36 8.14
CA GLY A 45 -9.92 0.78 7.68
C GLY A 45 -8.41 0.68 7.92
N LYS A 46 -7.92 -0.32 8.66
CA LYS A 46 -6.48 -0.56 8.77
C LYS A 46 -5.95 -1.22 7.49
N PHE A 47 -4.81 -0.75 6.99
CA PHE A 47 -4.05 -1.49 5.98
C PHE A 47 -3.34 -2.67 6.66
N VAL A 48 -3.63 -3.88 6.20
CA VAL A 48 -3.24 -5.12 6.89
C VAL A 48 -2.29 -6.00 6.09
N TRP A 49 -2.14 -5.74 4.80
CA TRP A 49 -1.25 -6.48 3.91
C TRP A 49 -0.86 -5.66 2.67
N GLY A 50 0.23 -6.05 2.01
CA GLY A 50 0.64 -5.54 0.71
C GLY A 50 1.15 -6.66 -0.20
N ASP A 51 0.67 -6.71 -1.44
CA ASP A 51 1.23 -7.56 -2.49
C ASP A 51 1.87 -6.72 -3.59
N LEU A 52 3.08 -7.09 -3.97
CA LEU A 52 3.74 -6.60 -5.15
C LEU A 52 3.37 -7.47 -6.36
N PHE A 53 2.64 -6.89 -7.29
CA PHE A 53 2.41 -7.49 -8.61
C PHE A 53 3.54 -7.06 -9.53
N THR A 54 4.32 -8.01 -10.04
CA THR A 54 5.49 -7.72 -10.87
C THR A 54 5.62 -8.67 -12.05
N SER A 55 6.19 -8.18 -13.15
CA SER A 55 6.48 -9.00 -14.31
C SER A 55 7.80 -9.78 -14.18
N ASP A 56 8.65 -9.40 -13.23
CA ASP A 56 9.92 -10.07 -12.94
C ASP A 56 10.07 -10.22 -11.41
N VAL A 57 9.69 -11.40 -10.92
CA VAL A 57 9.74 -11.73 -9.48
C VAL A 57 11.18 -11.73 -8.97
N GLU A 58 12.13 -12.28 -9.73
CA GLU A 58 13.51 -12.38 -9.30
C GLU A 58 14.18 -11.01 -9.17
N LEU A 59 13.94 -10.13 -10.15
CA LEU A 59 14.46 -8.77 -10.11
C LEU A 59 13.89 -7.97 -8.94
N SER A 60 12.56 -8.05 -8.72
CA SER A 60 11.92 -7.38 -7.59
C SER A 60 12.39 -7.96 -6.26
N ARG A 61 12.43 -9.29 -6.12
CA ARG A 61 12.92 -9.97 -4.92
C ARG A 61 14.34 -9.50 -4.55
N ALA A 62 15.27 -9.59 -5.51
CA ALA A 62 16.66 -9.21 -5.30
C ALA A 62 16.81 -7.74 -4.90
N PHE A 63 15.96 -6.86 -5.43
CA PHE A 63 15.92 -5.46 -5.05
C PHE A 63 15.55 -5.29 -3.57
N TYR A 64 14.43 -5.87 -3.11
CA TYR A 64 13.96 -5.70 -1.74
C TYR A 64 14.82 -6.42 -0.70
N GLU A 65 15.33 -7.62 -1.02
CA GLU A 65 16.29 -8.34 -0.17
C GLU A 65 17.56 -7.49 0.08
N ARG A 66 18.13 -6.90 -0.97
CA ARG A 66 19.36 -6.09 -0.87
C ARG A 66 19.11 -4.71 -0.27
N LEU A 67 17.91 -4.13 -0.48
CA LEU A 67 17.59 -2.79 0.00
C LEU A 67 17.25 -2.79 1.49
N PHE A 68 16.40 -3.72 1.94
CA PHE A 68 15.86 -3.76 3.30
C PHE A 68 16.38 -4.94 4.14
N GLY A 69 17.08 -5.90 3.55
CA GLY A 69 17.49 -7.13 4.23
C GLY A 69 16.33 -8.11 4.43
N TRP A 70 15.23 -7.94 3.70
CA TRP A 70 14.11 -8.87 3.77
C TRP A 70 14.50 -10.27 3.29
N GLN A 71 13.84 -11.28 3.84
CA GLN A 71 14.07 -12.68 3.49
C GLN A 71 12.92 -13.19 2.63
N TRP A 72 13.25 -13.86 1.53
CA TRP A 72 12.27 -14.44 0.62
C TRP A 72 11.93 -15.89 0.96
N VAL A 73 10.64 -16.22 0.99
CA VAL A 73 10.14 -17.58 1.13
C VAL A 73 9.15 -17.88 0.02
N VAL A 74 9.42 -18.94 -0.76
CA VAL A 74 8.51 -19.42 -1.81
C VAL A 74 7.32 -20.11 -1.14
N ILE A 75 6.10 -19.69 -1.48
CA ILE A 75 4.85 -20.27 -0.99
C ILE A 75 4.21 -21.17 -2.05
N SER A 76 4.29 -20.77 -3.33
CA SER A 76 3.81 -21.59 -4.44
C SER A 76 4.65 -21.40 -5.70
N GLU A 77 4.83 -22.49 -6.44
CA GLU A 77 5.58 -22.56 -7.69
C GLU A 77 4.71 -22.21 -8.92
N PRO A 78 5.33 -21.98 -10.10
CA PRO A 78 4.60 -21.76 -11.34
C PRO A 78 3.54 -22.84 -11.61
N PRO A 79 2.44 -22.48 -12.26
CA PRO A 79 2.17 -21.22 -12.96
C PRO A 79 1.70 -20.06 -12.07
N ARG A 80 1.62 -20.26 -10.76
CA ARG A 80 1.13 -19.28 -9.78
C ARG A 80 2.22 -18.96 -8.77
N SER A 81 3.33 -18.43 -9.24
CA SER A 81 4.42 -18.02 -8.37
C SER A 81 3.95 -16.98 -7.37
N TYR A 82 3.89 -17.36 -6.12
CA TYR A 82 3.68 -16.48 -4.96
C TYR A 82 4.76 -16.77 -3.92
N GLY A 83 5.36 -15.75 -3.42
CA GLY A 83 6.23 -15.88 -2.27
C GLY A 83 6.05 -14.71 -1.33
N MET A 84 6.60 -14.83 -0.14
CA MET A 84 6.48 -13.84 0.92
C MET A 84 7.84 -13.30 1.30
N LEU A 85 7.86 -12.03 1.62
CA LEU A 85 8.99 -11.30 2.18
C LEU A 85 8.81 -11.16 3.68
N TYR A 86 9.88 -11.37 4.41
CA TYR A 86 9.92 -11.32 5.88
C TYR A 86 10.99 -10.33 6.35
N ALA A 87 10.65 -9.46 7.27
CA ALA A 87 11.58 -8.62 8.03
C ALA A 87 11.79 -9.28 9.40
N GLU A 88 13.01 -9.74 9.70
CA GLU A 88 13.36 -10.37 10.99
C GLU A 88 12.36 -11.46 11.44
N GLY A 89 11.87 -12.26 10.47
CA GLY A 89 10.92 -13.35 10.72
C GLY A 89 9.43 -12.91 10.73
N ILE A 90 9.13 -11.62 10.62
CA ILE A 90 7.76 -11.09 10.52
C ILE A 90 7.36 -10.97 9.05
N PRO A 91 6.24 -11.55 8.60
CA PRO A 91 5.79 -11.44 7.23
C PRO A 91 5.37 -9.98 6.93
N VAL A 92 5.99 -9.37 5.92
CA VAL A 92 5.74 -7.95 5.58
C VAL A 92 5.04 -7.76 4.25
N ALA A 93 5.22 -8.68 3.28
CA ALA A 93 4.61 -8.53 1.96
C ALA A 93 4.57 -9.84 1.18
N GLY A 94 3.71 -9.86 0.14
CA GLY A 94 3.74 -10.89 -0.89
C GLY A 94 4.32 -10.36 -2.21
N ILE A 95 4.87 -11.25 -3.04
CA ILE A 95 5.18 -10.97 -4.44
C ILE A 95 4.42 -11.95 -5.32
N VAL A 96 3.71 -11.38 -6.31
CA VAL A 96 2.85 -12.10 -7.26
C VAL A 96 3.38 -11.87 -8.67
N HIS A 97 3.66 -12.95 -9.40
CA HIS A 97 3.96 -12.80 -10.82
C HIS A 97 2.73 -12.32 -11.60
N ARG A 98 2.91 -11.32 -12.42
CA ARG A 98 1.91 -10.83 -13.37
C ARG A 98 2.58 -10.52 -14.69
N ALA A 99 2.08 -11.10 -15.76
CA ALA A 99 2.58 -10.82 -17.10
C ALA A 99 2.58 -9.30 -17.38
N PRO A 100 3.61 -8.78 -18.07
CA PRO A 100 3.69 -7.37 -18.42
C PRO A 100 2.52 -6.97 -19.32
N ILE A 101 2.11 -5.71 -19.22
CA ILE A 101 1.13 -5.15 -20.15
C ILE A 101 1.84 -5.03 -21.51
N THR A 102 1.17 -5.44 -22.59
CA THR A 102 1.71 -5.38 -23.94
C THR A 102 2.24 -3.97 -24.27
N GLY A 103 3.51 -3.88 -24.65
CA GLY A 103 4.16 -2.60 -25.00
C GLY A 103 4.88 -1.90 -23.84
N THR A 104 4.97 -2.50 -22.65
CA THR A 104 5.79 -2.01 -21.54
C THR A 104 7.03 -2.87 -21.33
N ALA A 105 8.15 -2.25 -20.95
CA ALA A 105 9.41 -2.95 -20.69
C ALA A 105 9.38 -3.77 -19.38
N GLY A 106 8.47 -3.43 -18.47
CA GLY A 106 8.27 -4.09 -17.19
C GLY A 106 6.97 -3.62 -16.56
N TYR A 107 6.53 -4.29 -15.52
CA TYR A 107 5.38 -3.92 -14.72
C TYR A 107 5.65 -4.26 -13.26
N GLY A 108 5.55 -3.25 -12.40
CA GLY A 108 5.56 -3.41 -10.95
C GLY A 108 4.50 -2.51 -10.31
N ARG A 109 3.73 -3.04 -9.37
CA ARG A 109 2.75 -2.27 -8.60
C ARG A 109 2.49 -2.89 -7.24
N TRP A 110 2.62 -2.09 -6.22
CA TRP A 110 2.11 -2.43 -4.90
C TRP A 110 0.59 -2.29 -4.86
N VAL A 111 -0.08 -3.28 -4.28
CA VAL A 111 -1.50 -3.25 -3.93
C VAL A 111 -1.59 -3.49 -2.43
N HIS A 112 -1.99 -2.45 -1.69
CA HIS A 112 -2.18 -2.52 -0.25
C HIS A 112 -3.65 -2.84 0.05
N TYR A 113 -3.88 -3.75 1.01
CA TYR A 113 -5.21 -4.23 1.37
C TYR A 113 -5.68 -3.57 2.66
N VAL A 114 -6.85 -2.93 2.57
CA VAL A 114 -7.54 -2.37 3.73
C VAL A 114 -8.53 -3.38 4.30
N SER A 115 -8.54 -3.52 5.62
CA SER A 115 -9.48 -4.39 6.33
C SER A 115 -10.91 -3.87 6.20
N VAL A 116 -11.84 -4.78 5.94
CA VAL A 116 -13.28 -4.55 5.84
C VAL A 116 -14.05 -5.67 6.54
N GLU A 117 -15.24 -5.34 7.06
CA GLU A 117 -16.13 -6.34 7.67
C GLU A 117 -16.64 -7.39 6.66
N ASP A 118 -16.97 -6.95 5.44
CA ASP A 118 -17.52 -7.78 4.38
C ASP A 118 -17.01 -7.32 3.02
N VAL A 119 -16.20 -8.15 2.37
CA VAL A 119 -15.59 -7.86 1.07
C VAL A 119 -16.65 -7.69 -0.01
N SER A 120 -17.74 -8.46 0.02
CA SER A 120 -18.83 -8.37 -0.98
C SER A 120 -19.61 -7.06 -0.86
N ALA A 121 -19.95 -6.67 0.37
CA ALA A 121 -20.62 -5.39 0.64
C ALA A 121 -19.72 -4.21 0.25
N ALA A 122 -18.41 -4.27 0.58
CA ALA A 122 -17.43 -3.24 0.23
C ALA A 122 -17.27 -3.11 -1.30
N GLN A 123 -17.23 -4.21 -2.07
CA GLN A 123 -17.22 -4.17 -3.53
C GLN A 123 -18.49 -3.50 -4.11
N GLN A 124 -19.65 -3.83 -3.59
CA GLN A 124 -20.91 -3.23 -4.03
C GLN A 124 -20.92 -1.73 -3.75
N LEU A 125 -20.45 -1.33 -2.55
CA LEU A 125 -20.34 0.08 -2.19
C LEU A 125 -19.35 0.82 -3.09
N THR A 126 -18.21 0.22 -3.39
CA THR A 126 -17.23 0.75 -4.34
C THR A 126 -17.88 1.09 -5.67
N ARG A 127 -18.66 0.15 -6.27
CA ARG A 127 -19.37 0.40 -7.52
C ARG A 127 -20.40 1.54 -7.39
N ARG A 128 -21.23 1.52 -6.34
CA ARG A 128 -22.26 2.54 -6.10
C ARG A 128 -21.67 3.93 -5.92
N ARG A 129 -20.43 4.03 -5.44
CA ARG A 129 -19.72 5.29 -5.22
C ARG A 129 -18.81 5.71 -6.36
N GLY A 130 -18.95 5.10 -7.54
CA GLY A 130 -18.23 5.47 -8.77
C GLY A 130 -16.85 4.81 -8.94
N GLY A 131 -16.45 3.92 -8.03
CA GLY A 131 -15.26 3.10 -8.18
C GLY A 131 -15.49 1.87 -9.07
N ARG A 132 -14.45 1.06 -9.24
CA ARG A 132 -14.48 -0.13 -10.11
C ARG A 132 -13.96 -1.34 -9.36
N VAL A 133 -14.49 -2.52 -9.67
CA VAL A 133 -13.96 -3.81 -9.20
C VAL A 133 -13.06 -4.37 -10.31
N LEU A 134 -11.78 -4.54 -10.01
CA LEU A 134 -10.76 -5.02 -10.93
C LEU A 134 -10.58 -6.55 -10.81
N LEU A 135 -10.59 -7.06 -9.57
CA LEU A 135 -10.66 -8.48 -9.25
C LEU A 135 -11.82 -8.67 -8.27
N ALA A 136 -12.82 -9.46 -8.67
CA ALA A 136 -13.95 -9.79 -7.81
C ALA A 136 -13.46 -10.60 -6.60
N ARG A 137 -14.27 -10.61 -5.53
CA ARG A 137 -14.00 -11.35 -4.30
C ARG A 137 -13.46 -12.75 -4.60
N GLN A 138 -12.31 -13.03 -4.03
CA GLN A 138 -11.69 -14.34 -3.99
C GLN A 138 -11.68 -14.82 -2.54
N GLN A 139 -11.79 -16.13 -2.35
CA GLN A 139 -11.54 -16.76 -1.08
C GLN A 139 -10.27 -17.61 -1.19
N VAL A 140 -9.36 -17.41 -0.25
CA VAL A 140 -8.10 -18.17 -0.17
C VAL A 140 -8.04 -18.82 1.19
N LEU A 141 -7.85 -20.14 1.17
CA LEU A 141 -7.75 -20.94 2.39
C LEU A 141 -6.67 -20.35 3.32
N ASP A 142 -6.97 -20.29 4.60
CA ASP A 142 -6.15 -19.79 5.69
C ASP A 142 -5.89 -18.27 5.67
N ARG A 143 -5.94 -17.61 4.50
CA ARG A 143 -5.78 -16.15 4.39
C ARG A 143 -7.09 -15.39 4.58
N GLY A 144 -8.20 -15.90 4.06
CA GLY A 144 -9.52 -15.26 4.12
C GLY A 144 -10.01 -14.78 2.76
N GLU A 145 -10.74 -13.68 2.74
CA GLU A 145 -11.36 -13.11 1.54
C GLU A 145 -10.68 -11.82 1.14
N PHE A 146 -10.51 -11.62 -0.17
CA PHE A 146 -10.00 -10.36 -0.70
C PHE A 146 -10.60 -10.02 -2.06
N ALA A 147 -10.50 -8.75 -2.43
CA ALA A 147 -10.81 -8.23 -3.76
C ALA A 147 -9.84 -7.11 -4.12
N VAL A 148 -9.69 -6.80 -5.40
CA VAL A 148 -8.93 -5.62 -5.84
C VAL A 148 -9.89 -4.67 -6.52
N VAL A 149 -9.85 -3.42 -6.12
CA VAL A 149 -10.74 -2.36 -6.57
C VAL A 149 -9.97 -1.11 -6.94
N ALA A 150 -10.64 -0.18 -7.61
CA ALA A 150 -10.16 1.17 -7.83
C ALA A 150 -11.19 2.16 -7.30
N ASP A 151 -10.74 3.23 -6.68
CA ASP A 151 -11.59 4.35 -6.28
C ASP A 151 -12.07 5.16 -7.50
N PRO A 152 -12.93 6.19 -7.33
CA PRO A 152 -13.44 6.99 -8.44
C PRO A 152 -12.34 7.71 -9.24
N ASP A 153 -11.21 8.04 -8.62
CA ASP A 153 -10.06 8.68 -9.28
C ASP A 153 -9.06 7.67 -9.84
N SER A 154 -9.39 6.36 -9.75
CA SER A 154 -8.65 5.21 -10.28
C SER A 154 -7.44 4.76 -9.45
N ALA A 155 -7.30 5.21 -8.20
CA ALA A 155 -6.32 4.65 -7.28
C ALA A 155 -6.70 3.19 -6.93
N ILE A 156 -5.77 2.26 -7.18
CA ILE A 156 -5.97 0.83 -6.97
C ILE A 156 -5.60 0.46 -5.54
N PHE A 157 -6.45 -0.35 -4.90
CA PHE A 157 -6.20 -0.92 -3.58
C PHE A 157 -6.94 -2.25 -3.40
N GLY A 158 -6.56 -3.00 -2.37
CA GLY A 158 -7.22 -4.24 -2.00
C GLY A 158 -8.25 -4.04 -0.89
N LEU A 159 -9.26 -4.88 -0.87
CA LEU A 159 -10.18 -5.09 0.25
C LEU A 159 -9.86 -6.46 0.84
N MET A 160 -9.80 -6.61 2.15
CA MET A 160 -9.50 -7.88 2.80
C MET A 160 -10.34 -8.10 4.06
N ARG A 161 -10.74 -9.35 4.24
CA ARG A 161 -11.27 -9.90 5.48
C ARG A 161 -10.45 -11.13 5.83
N SER A 162 -9.53 -10.96 6.77
CA SER A 162 -8.65 -12.05 7.20
C SER A 162 -9.43 -13.14 7.97
N SER A 163 -9.07 -14.41 7.74
CA SER A 163 -9.62 -15.54 8.51
C SER A 163 -9.02 -15.64 9.91
N SER A 164 -7.77 -15.20 10.10
CA SER A 164 -7.08 -15.21 11.39
C SER A 164 -7.27 -13.92 12.20
N GLY A 165 -7.90 -12.92 11.60
CA GLY A 165 -7.96 -11.56 12.14
C GLY A 165 -6.86 -10.65 11.62
N ASP A 166 -6.96 -9.37 11.93
CA ASP A 166 -6.00 -8.35 11.52
C ASP A 166 -4.82 -8.28 12.48
N PRO A 167 -3.62 -7.92 12.01
CA PRO A 167 -2.51 -7.58 12.89
C PRO A 167 -2.90 -6.44 13.83
N GLY A 168 -2.58 -6.56 15.11
CA GLY A 168 -2.86 -5.54 16.12
C GLY A 168 -2.18 -4.20 15.83
N ASP A 169 -2.59 -3.14 16.53
CA ASP A 169 -1.93 -1.85 16.43
C ASP A 169 -0.64 -1.86 17.26
N TYR A 170 0.50 -1.70 16.61
CA TYR A 170 1.82 -1.65 17.24
C TYR A 170 2.72 -0.62 16.54
N ARG A 171 3.82 -0.27 17.18
CA ARG A 171 4.84 0.60 16.58
C ARG A 171 5.66 -0.20 15.57
N ALA A 172 5.57 0.14 14.31
CA ALA A 172 6.32 -0.53 13.25
C ALA A 172 7.83 -0.52 13.54
N ALA A 173 8.50 -1.65 13.40
CA ALA A 173 9.94 -1.74 13.45
C ALA A 173 10.58 -1.19 12.15
N VAL A 174 11.91 -1.03 12.14
CA VAL A 174 12.65 -0.71 10.91
C VAL A 174 12.48 -1.88 9.93
N GLY A 175 12.13 -1.58 8.70
CA GLY A 175 11.84 -2.58 7.66
C GLY A 175 10.36 -2.98 7.57
N GLU A 176 9.48 -2.43 8.39
CA GLU A 176 8.05 -2.71 8.34
C GLU A 176 7.24 -1.55 7.76
N TRP A 177 6.02 -1.85 7.27
CA TRP A 177 5.06 -0.84 6.84
C TRP A 177 4.59 -0.03 8.04
N MET A 178 4.73 1.30 7.94
CA MET A 178 4.31 2.16 9.05
C MET A 178 3.19 3.12 8.68
N TRP A 179 3.04 3.45 7.40
CA TRP A 179 2.06 4.44 6.95
C TRP A 179 1.58 4.15 5.54
N HIS A 180 0.39 4.67 5.19
CA HIS A 180 -0.15 4.65 3.84
C HIS A 180 -0.67 6.03 3.48
N GLN A 181 -0.34 6.51 2.28
CA GLN A 181 -0.81 7.80 1.77
C GLN A 181 -1.41 7.64 0.38
N LEU A 182 -2.60 8.17 0.21
CA LEU A 182 -3.22 8.35 -1.09
C LEU A 182 -2.75 9.68 -1.70
N PHE A 183 -2.21 9.62 -2.90
CA PHE A 183 -2.04 10.77 -3.76
C PHE A 183 -3.17 10.80 -4.78
N THR A 184 -3.96 11.87 -4.83
CA THR A 184 -5.17 11.98 -5.67
C THR A 184 -5.32 13.40 -6.21
N ARG A 185 -6.13 13.57 -7.25
CA ARG A 185 -6.42 14.91 -7.81
C ARG A 185 -7.46 15.66 -6.99
N ASN A 186 -8.29 14.93 -6.23
CA ASN A 186 -9.37 15.53 -5.45
C ASN A 186 -9.43 14.91 -4.05
N PRO A 187 -8.64 15.43 -3.08
CA PRO A 187 -8.60 14.93 -1.70
C PRO A 187 -9.97 14.87 -1.02
N ALA A 188 -10.81 15.89 -1.21
CA ALA A 188 -12.13 15.95 -0.57
C ALA A 188 -13.09 14.86 -1.10
N THR A 189 -13.09 14.61 -2.41
CA THR A 189 -13.89 13.53 -3.02
C THR A 189 -13.40 12.17 -2.55
N ALA A 190 -12.08 11.96 -2.51
CA ALA A 190 -11.47 10.73 -2.02
C ALA A 190 -11.83 10.50 -0.55
N ALA A 191 -11.71 11.50 0.33
CA ALA A 191 -12.10 11.39 1.72
C ALA A 191 -13.57 10.97 1.90
N GLY A 192 -14.49 11.53 1.10
CA GLY A 192 -15.91 11.15 1.08
C GLY A 192 -16.14 9.70 0.64
N PHE A 193 -15.36 9.21 -0.32
CA PHE A 193 -15.40 7.83 -0.77
C PHE A 193 -14.94 6.87 0.35
N TYR A 194 -13.76 7.09 0.93
CA TYR A 194 -13.19 6.22 1.96
C TYR A 194 -13.96 6.33 3.29
N LYS A 195 -14.52 7.50 3.63
CA LYS A 195 -15.49 7.61 4.74
C LYS A 195 -16.67 6.66 4.56
N SER A 196 -17.22 6.61 3.34
CA SER A 196 -18.34 5.72 3.05
C SER A 196 -17.95 4.24 3.05
N LEU A 197 -16.72 3.91 2.62
CA LEU A 197 -16.26 2.55 2.44
C LEU A 197 -15.87 1.88 3.75
N VAL A 198 -15.08 2.55 4.58
CA VAL A 198 -14.48 2.00 5.81
C VAL A 198 -14.71 2.88 7.05
N GLY A 199 -15.58 3.86 6.97
CA GLY A 199 -15.96 4.68 8.13
C GLY A 199 -14.91 5.69 8.57
N TYR A 200 -13.94 6.06 7.74
CA TYR A 200 -12.93 7.05 8.12
C TYR A 200 -13.54 8.40 8.49
N SER A 201 -13.01 8.99 9.55
CA SER A 201 -13.08 10.44 9.78
C SER A 201 -11.85 11.08 9.14
N ALA A 202 -12.02 12.24 8.51
CA ALA A 202 -10.94 13.01 7.92
C ALA A 202 -10.78 14.32 8.66
N SER A 203 -9.55 14.68 9.00
CA SER A 203 -9.19 15.96 9.60
C SER A 203 -8.05 16.61 8.84
N ASP A 204 -8.10 17.94 8.73
CA ASP A 204 -7.01 18.70 8.13
C ASP A 204 -5.73 18.51 8.95
N ARG A 205 -4.60 18.42 8.26
CA ARG A 205 -3.30 18.47 8.90
C ARG A 205 -2.72 19.88 8.77
N PRO A 206 -2.58 20.62 9.87
CA PRO A 206 -2.14 22.03 9.82
C PRO A 206 -0.63 22.20 9.64
N ASP A 207 0.13 21.18 9.24
CA ASP A 207 1.56 21.33 9.11
C ASP A 207 2.05 21.65 7.68
N SER A 208 3.17 22.36 7.67
CA SER A 208 3.74 23.13 6.59
C SER A 208 4.41 22.34 5.47
N HIS A 209 4.29 21.01 5.41
CA HIS A 209 5.08 20.19 4.49
C HIS A 209 4.39 19.85 3.16
N ASN A 210 3.16 20.32 2.95
CA ASN A 210 2.36 20.29 1.70
C ASN A 210 2.20 18.94 0.97
N ILE A 211 2.53 17.81 1.60
CA ILE A 211 2.32 16.49 1.01
C ILE A 211 1.13 15.74 1.61
N VAL A 212 0.63 16.21 2.76
CA VAL A 212 -0.55 15.66 3.44
C VAL A 212 -1.58 16.75 3.61
N ASP A 213 -2.75 16.59 2.97
CA ASP A 213 -3.87 17.50 3.15
C ASP A 213 -4.80 17.02 4.28
N LEU A 214 -5.05 15.71 4.34
CA LEU A 214 -5.99 15.10 5.27
C LEU A 214 -5.38 13.89 5.98
N VAL A 215 -5.64 13.76 7.27
CA VAL A 215 -5.39 12.53 8.04
C VAL A 215 -6.69 11.76 8.17
N LEU A 216 -6.66 10.47 7.86
CA LEU A 216 -7.78 9.54 7.97
C LEU A 216 -7.67 8.74 9.25
N THR A 217 -8.73 8.75 10.05
CA THR A 217 -8.78 8.03 11.34
C THR A 217 -9.94 7.05 11.38
N SER A 218 -9.76 5.91 12.03
CA SER A 218 -10.84 5.00 12.42
C SER A 218 -10.56 4.44 13.81
N THR A 219 -11.60 4.23 14.60
CA THR A 219 -11.50 3.66 15.96
C THR A 219 -10.48 4.37 16.87
N GLY A 220 -10.32 5.70 16.69
CA GLY A 220 -9.38 6.50 17.48
C GLY A 220 -7.93 6.50 16.99
N TYR A 221 -7.58 5.73 15.97
CA TYR A 221 -6.23 5.64 15.42
C TYR A 221 -6.12 6.35 14.06
N ALA A 222 -5.01 7.03 13.82
CA ALA A 222 -4.64 7.49 12.49
C ALA A 222 -4.26 6.26 11.63
N ARG A 223 -4.94 6.08 10.49
CA ARG A 223 -4.79 4.91 9.63
C ARG A 223 -4.04 5.20 8.33
N ALA A 224 -4.23 6.41 7.80
CA ALA A 224 -3.68 6.81 6.52
C ALA A 224 -3.74 8.33 6.35
N SER A 225 -3.23 8.82 5.23
CA SER A 225 -3.38 10.21 4.82
C SER A 225 -3.77 10.33 3.36
N ILE A 226 -4.27 11.50 3.00
CA ILE A 226 -4.53 11.91 1.61
C ILE A 226 -3.70 13.16 1.35
N GLY A 227 -3.04 13.20 0.18
CA GLY A 227 -2.35 14.36 -0.35
C GLY A 227 -2.75 14.64 -1.79
N ALA A 228 -2.77 15.92 -2.17
CA ALA A 228 -3.04 16.31 -3.53
C ALA A 228 -1.86 15.99 -4.45
N LEU A 229 -2.16 15.44 -5.63
CA LEU A 229 -1.19 15.45 -6.73
C LEU A 229 -1.00 16.89 -7.22
N PRO A 230 0.23 17.34 -7.51
CA PRO A 230 0.46 18.63 -8.14
C PRO A 230 -0.38 18.78 -9.43
N GLU A 231 -0.94 19.97 -9.66
CA GLU A 231 -1.85 20.22 -10.81
C GLU A 231 -1.27 19.79 -12.16
N ASN A 232 0.02 19.97 -12.37
CA ASN A 232 0.73 19.60 -13.60
C ASN A 232 1.35 18.19 -13.55
N SER A 233 1.07 17.40 -12.52
CA SER A 233 1.61 16.05 -12.39
C SER A 233 1.00 15.13 -13.44
N LYS A 234 1.86 14.36 -14.11
CA LYS A 234 1.44 13.26 -15.00
C LYS A 234 1.22 11.95 -14.23
N ALA A 235 1.50 11.92 -12.95
CA ALA A 235 1.29 10.74 -12.11
C ALA A 235 -0.20 10.40 -12.02
N SER A 236 -0.50 9.12 -12.01
CA SER A 236 -1.85 8.64 -11.74
C SER A 236 -2.11 8.60 -10.24
N PRO A 237 -3.36 8.81 -9.81
CA PRO A 237 -3.75 8.59 -8.42
C PRO A 237 -3.32 7.22 -7.93
N THR A 238 -2.73 7.18 -6.73
CA THR A 238 -2.16 5.94 -6.20
C THR A 238 -2.06 5.95 -4.68
N TRP A 239 -2.21 4.78 -4.08
CA TRP A 239 -1.80 4.53 -2.72
C TRP A 239 -0.31 4.20 -2.68
N VAL A 240 0.41 4.84 -1.78
CA VAL A 240 1.82 4.60 -1.49
C VAL A 240 1.94 4.14 -0.05
N GLY A 241 2.46 2.93 0.15
CA GLY A 241 2.86 2.43 1.46
C GLY A 241 4.25 2.94 1.80
N PHE A 242 4.47 3.30 3.05
CA PHE A 242 5.77 3.78 3.56
C PHE A 242 6.38 2.75 4.49
N ILE A 243 7.63 2.38 4.22
CA ILE A 243 8.47 1.55 5.07
C ILE A 243 9.20 2.46 6.06
N ARG A 244 9.18 2.06 7.33
CA ARG A 244 10.04 2.69 8.33
C ARG A 244 11.50 2.32 8.09
N VAL A 245 12.35 3.32 7.99
CA VAL A 245 13.81 3.13 7.83
C VAL A 245 14.58 3.90 8.91
N ALA A 246 15.76 3.43 9.25
CA ALA A 246 16.62 4.13 10.21
C ALA A 246 17.28 5.37 9.59
N ASP A 247 17.60 5.32 8.29
CA ASP A 247 18.29 6.38 7.56
C ASP A 247 17.83 6.38 6.10
N VAL A 248 17.05 7.41 5.74
CA VAL A 248 16.53 7.57 4.37
C VAL A 248 17.65 7.80 3.36
N ALA A 249 18.66 8.58 3.71
CA ALA A 249 19.76 8.90 2.79
C ALA A 249 20.61 7.66 2.47
N ALA A 250 20.87 6.81 3.48
CA ALA A 250 21.59 5.56 3.30
C ALA A 250 20.83 4.56 2.41
N ILE A 251 19.49 4.52 2.49
CA ILE A 251 18.68 3.71 1.59
C ILE A 251 18.70 4.28 0.16
N ILE A 252 18.47 5.60 -0.01
CA ILE A 252 18.50 6.27 -1.32
C ILE A 252 19.81 6.02 -2.07
N ALA A 253 20.94 6.05 -1.36
CA ALA A 253 22.25 5.79 -1.96
C ALA A 253 22.32 4.42 -2.66
N LYS A 254 21.61 3.42 -2.15
CA LYS A 254 21.58 2.05 -2.72
C LYS A 254 20.57 1.88 -3.85
N VAL A 255 19.50 2.68 -3.87
CA VAL A 255 18.35 2.48 -4.81
C VAL A 255 18.83 2.44 -6.26
N ARG A 256 19.67 3.41 -6.68
CA ARG A 256 20.15 3.49 -8.07
C ARG A 256 21.08 2.34 -8.43
N ASP A 257 21.95 1.94 -7.54
CA ASP A 257 22.88 0.82 -7.75
C ASP A 257 22.13 -0.52 -7.88
N LEU A 258 20.93 -0.59 -7.32
CA LEU A 258 20.04 -1.74 -7.39
C LEU A 258 19.07 -1.68 -8.59
N GLY A 259 19.20 -0.66 -9.47
CA GLY A 259 18.37 -0.48 -10.66
C GLY A 259 17.02 0.21 -10.41
N GLY A 260 16.79 0.72 -9.21
CA GLY A 260 15.59 1.52 -8.88
C GLY A 260 15.76 3.01 -9.18
N GLU A 261 14.72 3.77 -8.92
CA GLU A 261 14.67 5.22 -9.15
C GLU A 261 14.23 5.97 -7.89
N VAL A 262 14.79 7.14 -7.64
CA VAL A 262 14.32 8.08 -6.60
C VAL A 262 13.39 9.08 -7.26
N LEU A 263 12.10 8.97 -6.97
CA LEU A 263 11.03 9.79 -7.57
C LEU A 263 10.84 11.11 -6.82
N TYR A 264 11.02 11.09 -5.50
CA TYR A 264 10.88 12.25 -4.63
C TYR A 264 11.78 12.09 -3.40
N GLN A 265 12.38 13.18 -2.98
CA GLN A 265 13.07 13.28 -1.68
C GLN A 265 12.69 14.62 -1.05
N SER A 266 12.29 14.60 0.21
CA SER A 266 12.04 15.84 0.94
C SER A 266 13.33 16.64 1.09
N VAL A 267 13.22 17.96 0.86
CA VAL A 267 14.30 18.92 1.05
C VAL A 267 14.23 19.65 2.39
N VAL A 268 13.23 19.30 3.20
CA VAL A 268 13.03 19.92 4.53
C VAL A 268 13.89 19.17 5.53
N GLU A 269 14.78 19.86 6.23
CA GLU A 269 15.72 19.26 7.21
C GLU A 269 15.07 18.39 8.29
N SER A 270 13.80 18.64 8.60
CA SER A 270 13.02 17.87 9.59
C SER A 270 12.21 16.71 9.00
N SER A 271 12.26 16.49 7.67
CA SER A 271 11.43 15.50 6.99
C SER A 271 12.30 14.47 6.27
N ASP A 272 12.63 13.41 6.99
CA ASP A 272 13.32 12.23 6.44
C ASP A 272 12.32 11.34 5.68
N LEU A 273 11.92 11.79 4.48
CA LEU A 273 10.96 11.12 3.62
C LEU A 273 11.45 11.08 2.18
N ALA A 274 11.26 9.93 1.54
CA ALA A 274 11.44 9.78 0.10
C ALA A 274 10.39 8.86 -0.52
N ILE A 275 10.19 8.97 -1.84
CA ILE A 275 9.42 8.02 -2.64
C ILE A 275 10.37 7.46 -3.70
N ILE A 276 10.42 6.15 -3.81
CA ILE A 276 11.26 5.41 -4.74
C ILE A 276 10.42 4.49 -5.62
N ALA A 277 10.99 4.05 -6.73
CA ALA A 277 10.46 2.96 -7.54
C ALA A 277 11.48 1.81 -7.60
N ASP A 278 10.99 0.57 -7.58
CA ASP A 278 11.80 -0.60 -7.87
C ASP A 278 12.13 -0.70 -9.37
N PRO A 279 13.01 -1.61 -9.81
CA PRO A 279 13.38 -1.75 -11.23
C PRO A 279 12.22 -2.05 -12.18
N ASN A 280 11.08 -2.55 -11.69
CA ASN A 280 9.86 -2.79 -12.46
C ASN A 280 8.84 -1.63 -12.37
N GLY A 281 9.18 -0.54 -11.67
CA GLY A 281 8.38 0.68 -11.53
C GLY A 281 7.38 0.66 -10.37
N ALA A 282 7.43 -0.31 -9.46
CA ALA A 282 6.59 -0.30 -8.26
C ALA A 282 7.07 0.76 -7.28
N THR A 283 6.17 1.69 -6.93
CA THR A 283 6.48 2.81 -6.04
C THR A 283 6.20 2.48 -4.58
N LEU A 284 7.12 2.89 -3.69
CA LEU A 284 6.95 2.86 -2.25
C LEU A 284 7.61 4.10 -1.61
N GLY A 285 7.16 4.43 -0.41
CA GLY A 285 7.72 5.49 0.41
C GLY A 285 8.73 4.96 1.42
N LEU A 286 9.70 5.80 1.74
CA LEU A 286 10.64 5.62 2.84
C LEU A 286 10.36 6.71 3.86
N LEU A 287 10.32 6.35 5.14
CA LEU A 287 10.08 7.32 6.19
C LEU A 287 10.93 6.96 7.41
N ARG A 288 11.77 7.91 7.86
CA ARG A 288 12.36 7.83 9.19
C ARG A 288 11.37 8.39 10.19
N TRP A 289 11.08 7.64 11.21
CA TRP A 289 10.20 8.05 12.29
C TRP A 289 10.77 7.59 13.62
N ASP A 290 11.12 8.57 14.47
CA ASP A 290 11.55 8.33 15.83
C ASP A 290 10.32 8.47 16.73
N TYR A 291 9.87 7.35 17.30
CA TYR A 291 8.80 7.38 18.28
C TYR A 291 9.33 8.11 19.53
N ARG A 292 8.86 9.35 19.73
CA ARG A 292 9.14 10.06 20.98
C ARG A 292 8.35 9.38 22.09
N GLU A 293 9.02 9.01 23.17
CA GLU A 293 8.30 8.75 24.42
C GLU A 293 7.55 10.04 24.76
N PRO A 294 6.27 9.98 25.17
CA PRO A 294 5.59 11.16 25.68
C PRO A 294 6.48 11.69 26.80
N GLU A 295 6.87 12.96 26.75
CA GLU A 295 7.47 13.62 27.90
C GLU A 295 6.51 13.36 29.05
N HIS A 296 7.01 12.69 30.10
CA HIS A 296 6.25 12.49 31.33
C HIS A 296 5.91 13.87 31.88
N VAL A 297 4.80 14.44 31.46
CA VAL A 297 4.09 15.38 32.27
C VAL A 297 3.61 14.55 33.45
N LEU A 298 4.36 14.64 34.52
CA LEU A 298 4.00 14.05 35.82
C LEU A 298 2.72 14.74 36.30
N ASP A 299 1.58 14.37 35.70
CA ASP A 299 0.28 14.58 36.27
C ASP A 299 -0.10 13.26 36.96
N PRO A 300 0.02 13.20 38.31
CA PRO A 300 -0.20 11.96 39.05
C PRO A 300 -1.68 11.51 39.05
N GLU A 301 -2.58 12.23 38.43
CA GLU A 301 -4.02 11.94 38.39
C GLU A 301 -4.59 11.64 37.00
N SER A 302 -3.80 11.67 35.92
CA SER A 302 -4.29 11.30 34.59
C SER A 302 -3.96 9.83 34.29
N PRO A 303 -4.96 8.96 34.08
CA PRO A 303 -4.69 7.58 33.69
C PRO A 303 -3.98 7.57 32.34
N ASP A 304 -2.80 6.96 32.29
CA ASP A 304 -1.96 6.81 31.10
C ASP A 304 -2.78 6.19 29.95
N PRO A 305 -3.04 6.91 28.83
CA PRO A 305 -3.85 6.40 27.73
C PRO A 305 -3.18 5.21 27.01
N ILE A 306 -1.90 4.95 27.27
CA ILE A 306 -1.18 3.80 26.70
C ILE A 306 -1.45 2.52 27.50
N VAL A 307 -1.74 2.63 28.81
CA VAL A 307 -2.06 1.47 29.67
C VAL A 307 -3.50 0.99 29.45
N ALA A 308 -4.40 1.84 28.98
CA ALA A 308 -5.78 1.46 28.65
C ALA A 308 -5.89 0.59 27.38
N ALA A 309 -4.88 0.59 26.54
CA ALA A 309 -4.84 -0.21 25.28
C ALA A 309 -4.14 -1.59 25.45
N GLN A 310 -3.70 -1.94 26.68
CA GLN A 310 -3.04 -3.22 26.96
C GLN A 310 -3.83 -4.12 27.91
N ARG A 311 -5.14 -3.87 28.11
CA ARG A 311 -6.03 -4.75 28.86
C ARG A 311 -7.13 -5.32 28.01
#